data_485ec86bf1814580c875b450205a2490
#
_entry.id   485ec86bf1814580c875b450205a2490
#
_cell.length_a   1.000
_cell.length_b   1.000
_cell.length_c   1.000
_cell.angle_alpha   90.00
_cell.angle_beta   90.00
_cell.angle_gamma   90.00
#
_symmetry.space_group_name_H-M   'P 1'
#
loop_
_entity.id
_entity.type
_entity.pdbx_description
1 polymer ?
#
loop_
_entity_poly.entity_id
_entity_poly.type
_entity_poly.pdbx_seq_one_letter_code
_entity_poly.pdbx_strand_id
1 'polypeptide(L)'
;MSAINLTTLQDKILGLVLASEAGVKAGTLEKSLDASRPTLNRSLSNLVSSGLLTRQGGGRSTCYVATDTAKAMFDTESTGLDQTPSPNQLNWSPATLALVKSLRAPLGTRMPVGYDAGFLDNYIPNHSSLLPSPLAADLFNAGRSQDQQPAGTYAREILEQLLIDLSWSSAHLEGNRKTLLDTKALFALGAEQTEPLDQDTLMLLNHKDAIEFMVDVIPTEGITLPAIVDVQAKLMRDLLKDSRDIGSIRRRVVHIDGSVYSPSNIPTLLEQSLQSIVDKVRQTHNPVEAAFFLWVNLAYLQPFADGNKRTSRICANMPLLLYNCAPLSFLDIERSDYATAMLGIYEQRNVSAAAELFEFTYRRSIQKYSVLRASMAMPDPIRIRYRQVLNEIIQLVVFYGKKLNEALTEVTVAAADQAALRTIADTELDHLEPYNCARYNLARGITQKWIDAGRPK
;
A
#
# COMPACT_ATOMS: atom_id res chain seq x y z
N MET A 1 -37.05 -8.73 -10.71
CA MET A 1 -36.54 -8.33 -12.03
C MET A 1 -35.16 -8.92 -12.19
N SER A 2 -34.89 -9.67 -13.26
CA SER A 2 -33.55 -10.28 -13.47
C SER A 2 -32.51 -9.19 -13.64
N ALA A 3 -31.40 -9.26 -12.90
CA ALA A 3 -30.28 -8.35 -13.05
C ALA A 3 -29.76 -8.42 -14.50
N ILE A 4 -29.77 -7.29 -15.20
CA ILE A 4 -29.21 -7.14 -16.55
C ILE A 4 -27.69 -7.05 -16.37
N ASN A 5 -26.97 -8.14 -16.69
CA ASN A 5 -25.50 -8.15 -16.69
C ASN A 5 -25.01 -7.39 -17.93
N LEU A 6 -24.51 -6.19 -17.72
CA LEU A 6 -23.90 -5.36 -18.76
C LEU A 6 -22.43 -5.74 -18.94
N THR A 7 -21.92 -5.63 -20.17
CA THR A 7 -20.48 -5.72 -20.40
C THR A 7 -19.80 -4.39 -20.08
N THR A 8 -18.50 -4.39 -19.78
CA THR A 8 -17.70 -3.16 -19.48
C THR A 8 -17.85 -2.09 -20.59
N LEU A 9 -18.03 -2.49 -21.85
CA LEU A 9 -18.26 -1.54 -22.95
C LEU A 9 -19.68 -0.97 -22.93
N GLN A 10 -20.68 -1.79 -22.61
CA GLN A 10 -22.07 -1.35 -22.49
C GLN A 10 -22.25 -0.37 -21.35
N ASP A 11 -21.58 -0.56 -20.21
CA ASP A 11 -21.59 0.38 -19.09
C ASP A 11 -20.99 1.74 -19.49
N LYS A 12 -19.86 1.74 -20.19
CA LYS A 12 -19.24 2.97 -20.69
C LYS A 12 -20.11 3.72 -21.69
N ILE A 13 -20.77 2.99 -22.60
CA ILE A 13 -21.72 3.59 -23.57
C ILE A 13 -22.88 4.23 -22.81
N LEU A 14 -23.48 3.53 -21.86
CA LEU A 14 -24.63 3.97 -21.10
C LEU A 14 -24.28 5.22 -20.25
N GLY A 15 -23.14 5.24 -19.60
CA GLY A 15 -22.62 6.39 -18.84
C GLY A 15 -22.45 7.64 -19.71
N LEU A 16 -21.90 7.50 -20.93
CA LEU A 16 -21.74 8.63 -21.86
C LEU A 16 -23.08 9.15 -22.39
N VAL A 17 -24.04 8.24 -22.59
CA VAL A 17 -25.40 8.66 -23.09
C VAL A 17 -26.21 9.31 -21.98
N LEU A 18 -26.11 8.81 -20.73
CA LEU A 18 -26.78 9.41 -19.56
C LEU A 18 -26.25 10.82 -19.25
N ALA A 19 -24.94 11.05 -19.49
CA ALA A 19 -24.36 12.40 -19.32
C ALA A 19 -24.79 13.44 -20.36
N SER A 20 -25.57 13.04 -21.37
CA SER A 20 -26.01 13.92 -22.46
C SER A 20 -27.51 13.95 -22.58
N GLU A 21 -28.16 15.05 -22.18
CA GLU A 21 -29.61 15.25 -22.33
C GLU A 21 -30.10 15.23 -23.80
N ALA A 22 -29.24 15.63 -24.74
CA ALA A 22 -29.57 15.71 -26.18
C ALA A 22 -29.30 14.38 -26.93
N GLY A 23 -28.81 13.34 -26.24
CA GLY A 23 -28.41 12.06 -26.86
C GLY A 23 -27.05 12.11 -27.56
N VAL A 24 -26.49 10.95 -27.84
CA VAL A 24 -25.11 10.79 -28.37
C VAL A 24 -25.12 10.04 -29.70
N LYS A 25 -24.38 10.53 -30.68
CA LYS A 25 -24.22 9.84 -31.99
C LYS A 25 -23.22 8.71 -31.91
N ALA A 26 -23.42 7.62 -32.67
CA ALA A 26 -22.51 6.50 -32.73
C ALA A 26 -21.06 6.88 -33.07
N GLY A 27 -20.88 7.87 -33.96
CA GLY A 27 -19.55 8.37 -34.32
C GLY A 27 -18.83 9.16 -33.21
N THR A 28 -19.57 9.74 -32.27
CA THR A 28 -19.02 10.37 -31.06
C THR A 28 -18.55 9.28 -30.07
N LEU A 29 -19.38 8.26 -29.87
CA LEU A 29 -19.04 7.12 -29.02
C LEU A 29 -17.85 6.34 -29.54
N GLU A 30 -17.73 6.17 -30.86
CA GLU A 30 -16.57 5.51 -31.52
C GLU A 30 -15.26 6.24 -31.20
N LYS A 31 -15.27 7.58 -31.24
CA LYS A 31 -14.10 8.40 -30.92
C LYS A 31 -13.73 8.40 -29.43
N SER A 32 -14.74 8.28 -28.57
CA SER A 32 -14.55 8.37 -27.10
C SER A 32 -14.20 7.06 -26.43
N LEU A 33 -14.50 5.89 -27.06
CA LEU A 33 -14.42 4.58 -26.43
C LEU A 33 -13.35 3.65 -26.99
N ASP A 34 -12.56 4.09 -27.98
CA ASP A 34 -11.54 3.29 -28.69
C ASP A 34 -12.05 1.89 -29.07
N ALA A 35 -13.30 1.78 -29.51
CA ALA A 35 -13.95 0.54 -29.85
C ALA A 35 -14.22 0.47 -31.36
N SER A 36 -14.00 -0.70 -31.97
CA SER A 36 -14.30 -0.87 -33.39
C SER A 36 -15.79 -0.67 -33.66
N ARG A 37 -16.11 -0.06 -34.81
CA ARG A 37 -17.48 0.25 -35.20
C ARG A 37 -18.45 -0.96 -35.18
N PRO A 38 -18.05 -2.17 -35.62
CA PRO A 38 -18.89 -3.37 -35.48
C PRO A 38 -19.22 -3.72 -34.03
N THR A 39 -18.21 -3.67 -33.13
CA THR A 39 -18.36 -3.96 -31.70
C THR A 39 -19.26 -2.95 -31.02
N LEU A 40 -19.06 -1.65 -31.32
CA LEU A 40 -19.89 -0.57 -30.82
C LEU A 40 -21.35 -0.72 -31.26
N ASN A 41 -21.61 -0.99 -32.56
CA ASN A 41 -22.96 -1.17 -33.09
C ASN A 41 -23.67 -2.38 -32.44
N ARG A 42 -22.95 -3.49 -32.19
CA ARG A 42 -23.49 -4.65 -31.49
C ARG A 42 -23.91 -4.32 -30.06
N SER A 43 -23.05 -3.58 -29.34
CA SER A 43 -23.32 -3.13 -27.97
C SER A 43 -24.49 -2.15 -27.90
N LEU A 44 -24.58 -1.19 -28.84
CA LEU A 44 -25.71 -0.27 -28.97
C LEU A 44 -27.02 -0.99 -29.28
N SER A 45 -27.00 -2.00 -30.19
CA SER A 45 -28.17 -2.82 -30.51
C SER A 45 -28.67 -3.60 -29.29
N ASN A 46 -27.74 -4.17 -28.51
CA ASN A 46 -28.08 -4.88 -27.28
C ASN A 46 -28.72 -3.94 -26.23
N LEU A 47 -28.16 -2.75 -26.06
CA LEU A 47 -28.71 -1.75 -25.12
C LEU A 47 -30.09 -1.23 -25.53
N VAL A 48 -30.34 -1.11 -26.84
CA VAL A 48 -31.66 -0.79 -27.37
C VAL A 48 -32.65 -1.95 -27.18
N SER A 49 -32.25 -3.18 -27.48
CA SER A 49 -33.12 -4.36 -27.30
C SER A 49 -33.42 -4.68 -25.83
N SER A 50 -32.51 -4.32 -24.90
CA SER A 50 -32.76 -4.40 -23.44
C SER A 50 -33.59 -3.24 -22.89
N GLY A 51 -34.01 -2.31 -23.71
CA GLY A 51 -34.83 -1.16 -23.31
C GLY A 51 -34.11 -0.09 -22.50
N LEU A 52 -32.77 -0.09 -22.50
CA LEU A 52 -31.95 0.89 -21.77
C LEU A 52 -31.64 2.12 -22.61
N LEU A 53 -31.60 1.99 -23.94
CA LEU A 53 -31.46 3.10 -24.88
C LEU A 53 -32.59 3.13 -25.87
N THR A 54 -32.96 4.33 -26.32
CA THR A 54 -33.84 4.56 -27.49
C THR A 54 -33.07 5.20 -28.62
N ARG A 55 -33.48 4.90 -29.82
CA ARG A 55 -32.91 5.44 -31.04
C ARG A 55 -33.80 6.58 -31.58
N GLN A 56 -33.24 7.77 -31.67
CA GLN A 56 -33.93 8.95 -32.18
C GLN A 56 -33.32 9.44 -33.49
N GLY A 57 -34.14 9.89 -34.44
CA GLY A 57 -33.69 10.32 -35.75
C GLY A 57 -33.46 9.18 -36.76
N GLY A 58 -33.11 9.53 -38.01
CA GLY A 58 -32.90 8.57 -39.10
C GLY A 58 -31.63 8.87 -39.89
N GLY A 59 -31.00 7.82 -40.44
CA GLY A 59 -29.81 7.94 -41.28
C GLY A 59 -28.63 8.60 -40.55
N ARG A 60 -28.06 9.66 -41.10
CA ARG A 60 -26.89 10.36 -40.52
C ARG A 60 -27.20 11.16 -39.26
N SER A 61 -28.46 11.43 -38.95
CA SER A 61 -28.90 12.18 -37.74
C SER A 61 -29.26 11.27 -36.57
N THR A 62 -29.05 9.93 -36.66
CA THR A 62 -29.38 9.01 -35.59
C THR A 62 -28.56 9.28 -34.34
N CYS A 63 -29.22 9.50 -33.19
CA CYS A 63 -28.64 9.56 -31.86
C CYS A 63 -29.31 8.52 -30.93
N TYR A 64 -28.58 8.17 -29.89
CA TYR A 64 -29.01 7.27 -28.83
C TYR A 64 -29.30 8.09 -27.57
N VAL A 65 -30.43 7.83 -26.95
CA VAL A 65 -30.91 8.55 -25.75
C VAL A 65 -31.25 7.53 -24.70
N ALA A 66 -30.88 7.79 -23.44
CA ALA A 66 -31.21 6.94 -22.31
C ALA A 66 -32.74 6.95 -22.06
N THR A 67 -33.29 5.75 -21.83
CA THR A 67 -34.70 5.60 -21.44
C THR A 67 -34.89 5.97 -19.97
N ASP A 68 -36.15 6.23 -19.58
CA ASP A 68 -36.46 6.46 -18.16
C ASP A 68 -36.13 5.23 -17.31
N THR A 69 -36.18 4.02 -17.86
CA THR A 69 -35.73 2.80 -17.21
C THR A 69 -34.23 2.83 -16.96
N ALA A 70 -33.42 3.28 -17.92
CA ALA A 70 -31.96 3.43 -17.72
C ALA A 70 -31.67 4.54 -16.72
N LYS A 71 -32.36 5.68 -16.79
CA LYS A 71 -32.21 6.75 -15.80
C LYS A 71 -32.58 6.27 -14.40
N ALA A 72 -33.71 5.59 -14.25
CA ALA A 72 -34.15 5.03 -12.98
C ALA A 72 -33.18 3.95 -12.43
N MET A 73 -32.55 3.14 -13.27
CA MET A 73 -31.52 2.19 -12.84
C MET A 73 -30.26 2.90 -12.32
N PHE A 74 -29.85 4.00 -12.96
CA PHE A 74 -28.70 4.79 -12.51
C PHE A 74 -29.05 5.78 -11.40
N ASP A 75 -30.27 6.32 -11.34
CA ASP A 75 -30.76 7.12 -10.21
C ASP A 75 -30.96 6.28 -8.96
N THR A 76 -31.26 4.97 -9.09
CA THR A 76 -31.33 4.04 -7.95
C THR A 76 -29.93 3.71 -7.42
N GLU A 77 -28.89 3.76 -8.24
CA GLU A 77 -27.49 3.70 -7.78
C GLU A 77 -27.05 5.01 -7.11
N SER A 78 -27.67 6.15 -7.44
CA SER A 78 -27.38 7.46 -6.83
C SER A 78 -28.28 7.82 -5.64
N THR A 79 -29.39 7.11 -5.43
CA THR A 79 -30.33 7.34 -4.31
C THR A 79 -30.45 6.16 -3.34
N GLY A 80 -29.55 5.21 -3.41
CA GLY A 80 -29.45 4.08 -2.48
C GLY A 80 -29.06 4.47 -1.05
N LEU A 81 -29.91 5.25 -0.38
CA LEU A 81 -29.89 5.47 1.06
C LEU A 81 -30.53 4.29 1.79
N ASP A 82 -30.09 3.04 1.48
CA ASP A 82 -30.32 1.87 2.35
C ASP A 82 -29.45 0.67 1.92
N GLN A 83 -28.18 0.92 1.67
CA GLN A 83 -27.18 -0.14 1.74
C GLN A 83 -26.42 0.05 3.04
N THR A 84 -26.57 -0.90 3.97
CA THR A 84 -25.58 -1.09 5.02
C THR A 84 -24.21 -1.02 4.36
N PRO A 85 -23.34 -0.05 4.74
CA PRO A 85 -22.07 0.16 4.07
C PRO A 85 -21.31 -1.16 4.03
N SER A 86 -20.88 -1.59 2.87
CA SER A 86 -19.95 -2.72 2.80
C SER A 86 -18.74 -2.35 3.67
N PRO A 87 -18.37 -3.17 4.66
CA PRO A 87 -17.27 -2.85 5.56
C PRO A 87 -15.93 -2.68 4.82
N ASN A 88 -15.90 -2.95 3.53
CA ASN A 88 -14.74 -2.92 2.67
C ASN A 88 -14.69 -1.73 1.70
N GLN A 89 -15.62 -0.78 1.79
CA GLN A 89 -15.62 0.41 0.92
C GLN A 89 -15.47 1.68 1.74
N LEU A 90 -14.65 2.63 1.23
CA LEU A 90 -14.52 3.95 1.82
C LEU A 90 -15.83 4.74 1.58
N ASN A 91 -16.46 5.15 2.67
CA ASN A 91 -17.65 5.99 2.63
C ASN A 91 -17.29 7.36 3.19
N TRP A 92 -17.35 8.38 2.33
CA TRP A 92 -17.08 9.76 2.71
C TRP A 92 -18.13 10.27 3.70
N SER A 93 -17.71 10.98 4.73
CA SER A 93 -18.63 11.67 5.62
C SER A 93 -19.48 12.71 4.87
N PRO A 94 -20.67 13.07 5.36
CA PRO A 94 -21.49 14.11 4.75
C PRO A 94 -20.75 15.45 4.56
N ALA A 95 -19.83 15.78 5.47
CA ALA A 95 -19.00 16.98 5.38
C ALA A 95 -18.01 16.90 4.21
N THR A 96 -17.38 15.74 4.02
CA THR A 96 -16.40 15.51 2.95
C THR A 96 -17.08 15.31 1.59
N LEU A 97 -18.31 14.82 1.54
CA LEU A 97 -19.07 14.67 0.29
C LEU A 97 -19.24 15.99 -0.47
N ALA A 98 -19.40 17.12 0.21
CA ALA A 98 -19.50 18.44 -0.42
C ALA A 98 -18.18 18.80 -1.12
N LEU A 99 -17.05 18.56 -0.50
CA LEU A 99 -15.70 18.70 -1.08
C LEU A 99 -15.55 17.78 -2.30
N VAL A 100 -15.83 16.48 -2.15
CA VAL A 100 -15.73 15.47 -3.23
C VAL A 100 -16.55 15.89 -4.44
N LYS A 101 -17.78 16.38 -4.23
CA LYS A 101 -18.65 16.89 -5.31
C LYS A 101 -18.02 18.08 -6.02
N SER A 102 -17.42 19.03 -5.30
CA SER A 102 -16.75 20.19 -5.90
C SER A 102 -15.53 19.80 -6.74
N LEU A 103 -14.76 18.80 -6.30
CA LEU A 103 -13.57 18.31 -6.99
C LEU A 103 -13.89 17.47 -8.24
N ARG A 104 -15.09 16.91 -8.34
CA ARG A 104 -15.58 16.20 -9.55
C ARG A 104 -16.10 17.13 -10.64
N ALA A 105 -16.18 18.44 -10.40
CA ALA A 105 -16.54 19.41 -11.42
C ALA A 105 -15.52 19.38 -12.59
N PRO A 106 -15.96 19.68 -13.84
CA PRO A 106 -15.06 19.72 -14.99
C PRO A 106 -13.87 20.67 -14.77
N LEU A 107 -12.68 20.29 -15.26
CA LEU A 107 -11.45 21.08 -15.11
C LEU A 107 -11.63 22.56 -15.48
N GLY A 108 -12.33 22.84 -16.58
CA GLY A 108 -12.56 24.23 -17.04
C GLY A 108 -13.41 25.09 -16.12
N THR A 109 -14.07 24.50 -15.11
CA THR A 109 -14.92 25.25 -14.13
C THR A 109 -14.19 25.42 -12.80
N ARG A 110 -13.01 24.77 -12.60
CA ARG A 110 -12.21 24.89 -11.39
C ARG A 110 -11.20 26.02 -11.53
N MET A 111 -10.99 26.78 -10.45
CA MET A 111 -10.06 27.92 -10.45
C MET A 111 -8.61 27.44 -10.40
N PRO A 112 -7.73 27.90 -11.32
CA PRO A 112 -6.29 27.61 -11.23
C PRO A 112 -5.71 28.07 -9.89
N VAL A 113 -4.87 27.22 -9.28
CA VAL A 113 -4.25 27.49 -8.00
C VAL A 113 -2.77 27.14 -8.05
N GLY A 114 -1.92 27.98 -7.45
CA GLY A 114 -0.49 27.76 -7.31
C GLY A 114 -0.10 27.19 -5.94
N TYR A 115 1.18 26.85 -5.81
CA TYR A 115 1.76 26.46 -4.53
C TYR A 115 1.63 27.59 -3.52
N ASP A 116 1.16 27.27 -2.33
CA ASP A 116 1.03 28.18 -1.19
C ASP A 116 1.92 27.67 -0.06
N ALA A 117 3.04 28.38 0.20
CA ALA A 117 3.97 28.04 1.26
C ALA A 117 3.31 28.12 2.64
N GLY A 118 2.29 28.95 2.82
CA GLY A 118 1.57 29.09 4.09
C GLY A 118 0.92 27.79 4.55
N PHE A 119 0.61 26.85 3.65
CA PHE A 119 0.10 25.53 4.03
C PHE A 119 1.14 24.74 4.86
N LEU A 120 2.41 24.84 4.51
CA LEU A 120 3.51 24.24 5.26
C LEU A 120 3.93 25.14 6.46
N ASP A 121 4.11 26.44 6.23
CA ASP A 121 4.74 27.34 7.19
C ASP A 121 3.89 27.55 8.45
N ASN A 122 2.56 27.60 8.30
CA ASN A 122 1.61 27.77 9.40
C ASN A 122 1.45 26.51 10.26
N TYR A 123 1.96 25.35 9.84
CA TYR A 123 1.96 24.16 10.68
C TYR A 123 3.03 24.26 11.75
N ILE A 124 2.63 24.24 13.02
CA ILE A 124 3.51 24.27 14.18
C ILE A 124 3.46 22.90 14.86
N PRO A 125 4.54 22.10 14.84
CA PRO A 125 4.57 20.76 15.44
C PRO A 125 4.03 20.76 16.87
N ASN A 126 3.18 19.79 17.20
CA ASN A 126 2.54 19.59 18.51
C ASN A 126 1.53 20.67 18.96
N HIS A 127 1.34 21.73 18.17
CA HIS A 127 0.34 22.78 18.39
C HIS A 127 -0.70 22.79 17.26
N SER A 128 -0.27 22.59 16.02
CA SER A 128 -1.14 22.37 14.87
C SER A 128 -1.32 20.86 14.64
N SER A 129 -2.44 20.47 14.02
CA SER A 129 -2.68 19.09 13.60
C SER A 129 -3.41 19.08 12.25
N LEU A 130 -2.98 18.24 11.34
CA LEU A 130 -3.67 17.98 10.07
C LEU A 130 -4.73 16.87 10.23
N LEU A 131 -4.48 15.88 11.12
CA LEU A 131 -5.49 14.94 11.57
C LEU A 131 -6.21 15.50 12.80
N PRO A 132 -7.51 15.20 13.01
CA PRO A 132 -8.13 15.44 14.30
C PRO A 132 -7.30 14.78 15.41
N SER A 133 -6.87 15.57 16.43
CA SER A 133 -5.97 15.08 17.48
C SER A 133 -6.47 13.82 18.21
N PRO A 134 -7.81 13.67 18.51
CA PRO A 134 -8.32 12.42 19.08
C PRO A 134 -8.15 11.23 18.13
N LEU A 135 -8.31 11.41 16.82
CA LEU A 135 -8.12 10.36 15.81
C LEU A 135 -6.66 9.95 15.75
N ALA A 136 -5.72 10.91 15.70
CA ALA A 136 -4.29 10.62 15.67
C ALA A 136 -3.85 9.84 16.91
N ALA A 137 -4.38 10.16 18.10
CA ALA A 137 -4.10 9.45 19.34
C ALA A 137 -4.70 8.02 19.35
N ASP A 138 -5.93 7.84 18.87
CA ASP A 138 -6.58 6.55 18.75
C ASP A 138 -5.82 5.63 17.78
N LEU A 139 -5.50 6.11 16.60
CA LEU A 139 -4.72 5.36 15.59
C LEU A 139 -3.32 4.99 16.10
N PHE A 140 -2.67 5.89 16.84
CA PHE A 140 -1.39 5.59 17.48
C PHE A 140 -1.51 4.47 18.50
N ASN A 141 -2.50 4.55 19.40
CA ASN A 141 -2.74 3.52 20.41
C ASN A 141 -3.09 2.16 19.79
N ALA A 142 -3.85 2.16 18.70
CA ALA A 142 -4.21 0.93 17.99
C ALA A 142 -3.03 0.34 17.21
N GLY A 143 -2.15 1.20 16.64
CA GLY A 143 -1.07 0.77 15.74
C GLY A 143 0.26 0.46 16.43
N ARG A 144 0.50 0.99 17.64
CA ARG A 144 1.78 0.78 18.34
C ARG A 144 1.96 -0.65 18.82
N SER A 145 3.20 -1.14 18.78
CA SER A 145 3.56 -2.37 19.49
C SER A 145 3.47 -2.14 21.00
N GLN A 146 2.94 -3.12 21.72
CA GLN A 146 2.88 -3.06 23.20
C GLN A 146 4.22 -3.35 23.85
N ASP A 147 5.15 -3.98 23.13
CA ASP A 147 6.47 -4.34 23.59
C ASP A 147 7.46 -3.19 23.35
N GLN A 148 8.37 -2.96 24.30
CA GLN A 148 9.48 -2.02 24.14
C GLN A 148 10.56 -2.65 23.23
N GLN A 149 10.32 -2.66 21.94
CA GLN A 149 11.23 -3.19 20.93
C GLN A 149 12.01 -2.04 20.25
N PRO A 150 13.23 -2.31 19.75
CA PRO A 150 13.95 -1.34 18.94
C PRO A 150 13.15 -0.86 17.73
N ALA A 151 13.41 0.38 17.29
CA ALA A 151 12.76 0.95 16.10
C ALA A 151 12.86 0.00 14.89
N GLY A 152 11.80 -0.09 14.12
CA GLY A 152 11.71 -0.93 12.91
C GLY A 152 11.49 -2.42 13.16
N THR A 153 11.45 -2.89 14.42
CA THR A 153 11.25 -4.33 14.71
C THR A 153 9.92 -4.82 14.17
N TYR A 154 8.83 -4.07 14.39
CA TYR A 154 7.51 -4.45 13.88
C TYR A 154 7.53 -4.66 12.35
N ALA A 155 8.07 -3.69 11.61
CA ALA A 155 8.14 -3.78 10.15
C ALA A 155 9.01 -4.94 9.66
N ARG A 156 10.13 -5.23 10.35
CA ARG A 156 10.99 -6.37 10.02
C ARG A 156 10.31 -7.71 10.26
N GLU A 157 9.53 -7.83 11.33
CA GLU A 157 8.76 -9.06 11.61
C GLU A 157 7.79 -9.40 10.49
N ILE A 158 7.18 -8.39 9.86
CA ILE A 158 6.18 -8.58 8.79
C ILE A 158 6.70 -8.19 7.40
N LEU A 159 8.03 -8.07 7.23
CA LEU A 159 8.65 -7.45 6.05
C LEU A 159 8.17 -8.06 4.73
N GLU A 160 8.17 -9.39 4.62
CA GLU A 160 7.75 -10.07 3.40
C GLU A 160 6.34 -9.63 2.95
N GLN A 161 5.39 -9.59 3.87
CA GLN A 161 4.02 -9.19 3.56
C GLN A 161 3.92 -7.68 3.31
N LEU A 162 4.68 -6.86 4.04
CA LEU A 162 4.74 -5.41 3.83
C LEU A 162 5.28 -5.08 2.43
N LEU A 163 6.34 -5.76 1.99
CA LEU A 163 6.90 -5.59 0.64
C LEU A 163 5.85 -5.84 -0.42
N ILE A 164 5.10 -6.95 -0.32
CA ILE A 164 4.05 -7.28 -1.27
C ILE A 164 2.93 -6.25 -1.25
N ASP A 165 2.40 -5.95 -0.08
CA ASP A 165 1.23 -5.10 0.08
C ASP A 165 1.47 -3.66 -0.35
N LEU A 166 2.53 -3.06 0.17
CA LEU A 166 2.83 -1.65 -0.09
C LEU A 166 3.36 -1.43 -1.51
N SER A 167 4.15 -2.36 -2.06
CA SER A 167 4.61 -2.26 -3.45
C SER A 167 3.43 -2.35 -4.41
N TRP A 168 2.56 -3.35 -4.22
CA TRP A 168 1.40 -3.52 -5.08
C TRP A 168 0.43 -2.35 -4.97
N SER A 169 0.01 -1.98 -3.76
CA SER A 169 -0.99 -0.92 -3.57
C SER A 169 -0.50 0.43 -4.08
N SER A 170 0.76 0.80 -3.75
CA SER A 170 1.34 2.05 -4.21
C SER A 170 1.52 2.10 -5.73
N ALA A 171 1.91 1.00 -6.37
CA ALA A 171 2.02 0.91 -7.83
C ALA A 171 0.63 0.91 -8.50
N HIS A 172 -0.34 0.19 -7.92
CA HIS A 172 -1.72 0.14 -8.41
C HIS A 172 -2.37 1.53 -8.45
N LEU A 173 -2.17 2.34 -7.42
CA LEU A 173 -2.66 3.73 -7.37
C LEU A 173 -2.07 4.63 -8.48
N GLU A 174 -0.92 4.29 -9.05
CA GLU A 174 -0.34 4.96 -10.23
C GLU A 174 -0.77 4.32 -11.57
N GLY A 175 -1.58 3.27 -11.53
CA GLY A 175 -2.11 2.60 -12.72
C GLY A 175 -1.32 1.39 -13.18
N ASN A 176 -0.45 0.83 -12.34
CA ASN A 176 0.18 -0.46 -12.59
C ASN A 176 -0.89 -1.54 -12.78
N ARG A 177 -0.70 -2.39 -13.79
CA ARG A 177 -1.70 -3.40 -14.21
C ARG A 177 -1.46 -4.77 -13.60
N LYS A 178 -0.33 -4.99 -12.93
CA LYS A 178 -0.03 -6.26 -12.25
C LYS A 178 -0.98 -6.47 -11.08
N THR A 179 -1.40 -7.69 -10.89
CA THR A 179 -2.24 -8.06 -9.75
C THR A 179 -1.41 -8.27 -8.49
N LEU A 180 -2.07 -8.36 -7.33
CA LEU A 180 -1.41 -8.74 -6.08
C LEU A 180 -0.76 -10.13 -6.19
N LEU A 181 -1.38 -11.06 -6.93
CA LEU A 181 -0.85 -12.40 -7.15
C LEU A 181 0.43 -12.36 -8.01
N ASP A 182 0.43 -11.56 -9.08
CA ASP A 182 1.63 -11.35 -9.91
C ASP A 182 2.78 -10.77 -9.08
N THR A 183 2.48 -9.82 -8.19
CA THR A 183 3.47 -9.22 -7.29
C THR A 183 4.06 -10.26 -6.32
N LYS A 184 3.22 -11.13 -5.75
CA LYS A 184 3.69 -12.23 -4.90
C LYS A 184 4.58 -13.19 -5.67
N ALA A 185 4.18 -13.60 -6.87
CA ALA A 185 4.96 -14.50 -7.71
C ALA A 185 6.30 -13.87 -8.10
N LEU A 186 6.31 -12.59 -8.49
CA LEU A 186 7.52 -11.85 -8.83
C LEU A 186 8.53 -11.81 -7.66
N PHE A 187 8.07 -11.55 -6.44
CA PHE A 187 8.95 -11.44 -5.28
C PHE A 187 9.42 -12.81 -4.77
N ALA A 188 8.64 -13.89 -4.96
CA ALA A 188 9.03 -15.24 -4.59
C ALA A 188 10.06 -15.86 -5.55
N LEU A 189 9.94 -15.60 -6.86
CA LEU A 189 10.81 -16.17 -7.88
C LEU A 189 12.17 -15.45 -8.01
N GLY A 190 12.27 -14.23 -7.47
CA GLY A 190 13.45 -13.38 -7.66
C GLY A 190 13.61 -12.90 -9.12
N ALA A 191 14.70 -12.19 -9.38
CA ALA A 191 14.94 -11.52 -10.67
C ALA A 191 15.60 -12.43 -11.73
N GLU A 192 15.46 -13.74 -11.68
CA GLU A 192 15.91 -14.63 -12.75
C GLU A 192 14.99 -14.50 -13.99
N GLN A 193 14.90 -13.30 -14.54
CA GLN A 193 14.19 -13.06 -15.79
C GLN A 193 15.19 -12.86 -16.92
N THR A 194 15.12 -13.75 -17.90
CA THR A 194 15.92 -13.70 -19.13
C THR A 194 15.39 -12.70 -20.15
N GLU A 195 14.22 -12.10 -19.92
CA GLU A 195 13.56 -11.13 -20.80
C GLU A 195 13.65 -9.70 -20.25
N PRO A 196 13.63 -8.66 -21.11
CA PRO A 196 13.56 -7.28 -20.66
C PRO A 196 12.32 -7.05 -19.77
N LEU A 197 12.53 -6.44 -18.59
CA LEU A 197 11.46 -6.14 -17.67
C LEU A 197 10.52 -5.08 -18.27
N ASP A 198 9.21 -5.34 -18.20
CA ASP A 198 8.22 -4.30 -18.53
C ASP A 198 8.19 -3.22 -17.43
N GLN A 199 7.66 -2.06 -17.78
CA GLN A 199 7.62 -0.88 -16.91
C GLN A 199 6.83 -1.14 -15.61
N ASP A 200 5.76 -1.94 -15.68
CA ASP A 200 4.94 -2.31 -14.54
C ASP A 200 5.72 -3.21 -13.56
N THR A 201 6.47 -4.19 -14.08
CA THR A 201 7.33 -5.08 -13.29
C THR A 201 8.48 -4.30 -12.65
N LEU A 202 9.15 -3.44 -13.42
CA LEU A 202 10.24 -2.60 -12.92
C LEU A 202 9.75 -1.68 -11.79
N MET A 203 8.56 -1.09 -11.93
CA MET A 203 7.96 -0.27 -10.89
C MET A 203 7.78 -1.05 -9.59
N LEU A 204 7.33 -2.31 -9.62
CA LEU A 204 7.16 -3.14 -8.43
C LEU A 204 8.51 -3.48 -7.76
N LEU A 205 9.53 -3.84 -8.54
CA LEU A 205 10.88 -4.12 -8.03
C LEU A 205 11.48 -2.87 -7.37
N ASN A 206 11.32 -1.70 -7.99
CA ASN A 206 11.77 -0.44 -7.42
C ASN A 206 11.07 -0.10 -6.09
N HIS A 207 9.76 -0.39 -5.98
CA HIS A 207 9.04 -0.24 -4.71
C HIS A 207 9.62 -1.17 -3.64
N LYS A 208 9.86 -2.44 -3.99
CA LYS A 208 10.48 -3.40 -3.07
C LYS A 208 11.82 -2.87 -2.55
N ASP A 209 12.74 -2.49 -3.45
CA ASP A 209 14.05 -1.96 -3.10
C ASP A 209 13.97 -0.69 -2.23
N ALA A 210 12.99 0.19 -2.48
CA ALA A 210 12.79 1.41 -1.72
C ALA A 210 12.24 1.13 -0.29
N ILE A 211 11.35 0.14 -0.15
CA ILE A 211 10.80 -0.26 1.14
C ILE A 211 11.85 -0.96 1.98
N GLU A 212 12.62 -1.89 1.40
CA GLU A 212 13.73 -2.56 2.09
C GLU A 212 14.75 -1.54 2.60
N PHE A 213 15.18 -0.61 1.74
CA PHE A 213 16.07 0.48 2.13
C PHE A 213 15.51 1.30 3.31
N MET A 214 14.25 1.68 3.24
CA MET A 214 13.60 2.46 4.29
C MET A 214 13.59 1.70 5.63
N VAL A 215 13.26 0.41 5.62
CA VAL A 215 13.20 -0.43 6.84
C VAL A 215 14.59 -0.62 7.44
N ASP A 216 15.63 -0.65 6.63
CA ASP A 216 17.01 -0.83 7.10
C ASP A 216 17.63 0.48 7.61
N VAL A 217 17.41 1.59 6.91
CA VAL A 217 18.12 2.86 7.16
C VAL A 217 17.43 3.72 8.23
N ILE A 218 16.10 3.84 8.18
CA ILE A 218 15.38 4.78 9.06
C ILE A 218 15.56 4.48 10.56
N PRO A 219 15.57 3.20 11.04
CA PRO A 219 15.79 2.92 12.46
C PRO A 219 17.13 3.40 13.00
N THR A 220 18.14 3.54 12.15
CA THR A 220 19.51 3.93 12.54
C THR A 220 19.82 5.39 12.27
N GLU A 221 19.40 5.92 11.13
CA GLU A 221 19.73 7.29 10.69
C GLU A 221 18.62 8.30 10.97
N GLY A 222 17.41 7.82 11.25
CA GLY A 222 16.25 8.69 11.43
C GLY A 222 15.71 9.25 10.11
N ILE A 223 14.79 10.22 10.24
CA ILE A 223 14.18 10.87 9.08
C ILE A 223 15.08 12.06 8.67
N THR A 224 15.64 11.96 7.48
CA THR A 224 16.54 12.96 6.92
C THR A 224 16.14 13.32 5.49
N LEU A 225 16.55 14.50 5.01
CA LEU A 225 16.34 14.89 3.62
C LEU A 225 17.01 13.89 2.65
N PRO A 226 18.28 13.48 2.86
CA PRO A 226 18.89 12.44 2.05
C PRO A 226 18.08 11.14 1.98
N ALA A 227 17.55 10.66 3.10
CA ALA A 227 16.75 9.43 3.11
C ALA A 227 15.50 9.53 2.23
N ILE A 228 14.81 10.69 2.19
CA ILE A 228 13.66 10.93 1.29
C ILE A 228 14.10 10.93 -0.17
N VAL A 229 15.24 11.57 -0.45
CA VAL A 229 15.83 11.65 -1.79
C VAL A 229 16.25 10.25 -2.28
N ASP A 230 16.85 9.44 -1.42
CA ASP A 230 17.27 8.07 -1.72
C ASP A 230 16.07 7.14 -1.97
N VAL A 231 14.98 7.31 -1.23
CA VAL A 231 13.71 6.59 -1.52
C VAL A 231 13.21 6.93 -2.92
N GLN A 232 13.21 8.22 -3.30
CA GLN A 232 12.83 8.62 -4.66
C GLN A 232 13.79 8.05 -5.71
N ALA A 233 15.09 8.08 -5.45
CA ALA A 233 16.08 7.54 -6.37
C ALA A 233 15.84 6.05 -6.65
N LYS A 234 15.56 5.26 -5.61
CA LYS A 234 15.21 3.84 -5.75
C LYS A 234 13.92 3.63 -6.51
N LEU A 235 12.86 4.39 -6.19
CA LEU A 235 11.57 4.30 -6.86
C LEU A 235 11.62 4.63 -8.35
N MET A 236 12.55 5.50 -8.75
CA MET A 236 12.64 6.02 -10.12
C MET A 236 13.77 5.42 -10.95
N ARG A 237 14.51 4.47 -10.37
CA ARG A 237 15.60 3.78 -11.06
C ARG A 237 15.09 3.18 -12.37
N ASP A 238 15.75 3.52 -13.46
CA ASP A 238 15.47 3.05 -14.84
C ASP A 238 14.04 3.38 -15.36
N LEU A 239 13.26 4.19 -14.62
CA LEU A 239 11.94 4.68 -15.04
C LEU A 239 11.99 6.10 -15.63
N LEU A 240 13.04 6.88 -15.33
CA LEU A 240 13.23 8.23 -15.88
C LEU A 240 14.21 8.21 -17.05
N LYS A 241 13.87 8.96 -18.10
CA LYS A 241 14.73 9.11 -19.31
C LYS A 241 16.05 9.83 -18.99
N ASP A 242 15.99 10.84 -18.10
CA ASP A 242 17.16 11.59 -17.67
C ASP A 242 17.58 11.13 -16.26
N SER A 243 18.70 10.42 -16.20
CA SER A 243 19.24 9.91 -14.93
C SER A 243 19.61 11.03 -13.93
N ARG A 244 19.79 12.28 -14.40
CA ARG A 244 20.06 13.44 -13.54
C ARG A 244 18.85 13.87 -12.70
N ASP A 245 17.65 13.46 -13.10
CA ASP A 245 16.41 13.69 -12.36
C ASP A 245 16.17 12.67 -11.23
N ILE A 246 16.94 11.57 -11.22
CA ILE A 246 16.85 10.54 -10.18
C ILE A 246 17.57 11.03 -8.92
N GLY A 247 16.86 11.04 -7.78
CA GLY A 247 17.44 11.50 -6.53
C GLY A 247 17.82 12.98 -6.50
N SER A 248 17.12 13.82 -7.27
CA SER A 248 17.44 15.25 -7.32
C SER A 248 16.20 16.14 -7.27
N ILE A 249 16.33 17.31 -6.65
CA ILE A 249 15.28 18.34 -6.69
C ILE A 249 15.16 18.85 -8.13
N ARG A 250 13.94 18.84 -8.63
CA ARG A 250 13.66 19.22 -10.02
C ARG A 250 13.97 20.67 -10.32
N ARG A 251 14.38 20.88 -11.58
CA ARG A 251 14.61 22.21 -12.15
C ARG A 251 13.65 22.53 -13.30
N ARG A 252 12.65 21.68 -13.50
CA ARG A 252 11.64 21.82 -14.54
C ARG A 252 10.24 21.88 -13.96
N VAL A 253 9.32 22.44 -14.72
CA VAL A 253 7.90 22.47 -14.40
C VAL A 253 7.35 21.05 -14.45
N VAL A 254 6.51 20.71 -13.51
CA VAL A 254 5.71 19.47 -13.51
C VAL A 254 4.22 19.83 -13.48
N HIS A 255 3.41 18.98 -14.06
CA HIS A 255 1.96 19.11 -14.08
C HIS A 255 1.35 17.89 -13.40
N ILE A 256 0.18 18.08 -12.80
CA ILE A 256 -0.60 16.99 -12.22
C ILE A 256 -1.80 16.76 -13.08
N ASP A 257 -1.88 15.58 -13.68
CA ASP A 257 -3.01 15.22 -14.55
C ASP A 257 -4.32 15.29 -13.78
N GLY A 258 -5.34 15.90 -14.41
CA GLY A 258 -6.66 16.06 -13.82
C GLY A 258 -6.75 17.14 -12.75
N SER A 259 -5.71 17.96 -12.52
CA SER A 259 -5.72 19.06 -11.55
C SER A 259 -5.45 20.41 -12.19
N VAL A 260 -6.01 21.46 -11.58
CA VAL A 260 -5.72 22.86 -11.87
C VAL A 260 -4.62 23.44 -10.97
N TYR A 261 -3.98 22.61 -10.17
CA TYR A 261 -2.87 23.00 -9.30
C TYR A 261 -1.55 23.07 -10.06
N SER A 262 -0.82 24.16 -9.86
CA SER A 262 0.53 24.38 -10.38
C SER A 262 1.55 24.38 -9.24
N PRO A 263 2.36 23.33 -9.08
CA PRO A 263 3.43 23.30 -8.09
C PRO A 263 4.47 24.39 -8.34
N SER A 264 5.15 24.86 -7.28
CA SER A 264 6.26 25.80 -7.43
C SER A 264 7.34 25.23 -8.35
N ASN A 265 7.95 26.06 -9.19
CA ASN A 265 9.06 25.69 -10.07
C ASN A 265 10.40 26.32 -9.66
N ILE A 266 10.49 26.84 -8.44
CA ILE A 266 11.69 27.48 -7.90
C ILE A 266 12.49 26.43 -7.11
N PRO A 267 13.65 25.93 -7.60
CA PRO A 267 14.38 24.83 -6.98
C PRO A 267 14.81 25.13 -5.53
N THR A 268 15.26 26.33 -5.24
CA THR A 268 15.67 26.73 -3.88
C THR A 268 14.50 26.70 -2.90
N LEU A 269 13.30 27.12 -3.32
CA LEU A 269 12.08 27.02 -2.51
C LEU A 269 11.70 25.56 -2.27
N LEU A 270 11.79 24.71 -3.30
CA LEU A 270 11.51 23.28 -3.16
C LEU A 270 12.45 22.61 -2.16
N GLU A 271 13.74 22.90 -2.21
CA GLU A 271 14.75 22.38 -1.29
C GLU A 271 14.52 22.85 0.14
N GLN A 272 14.30 24.17 0.34
CA GLN A 272 14.01 24.75 1.65
C GLN A 272 12.71 24.20 2.24
N SER A 273 11.66 24.09 1.43
CA SER A 273 10.37 23.52 1.87
C SER A 273 10.51 22.04 2.22
N LEU A 274 11.27 21.26 1.45
CA LEU A 274 11.51 19.85 1.75
C LEU A 274 12.29 19.68 3.06
N GLN A 275 13.30 20.52 3.30
CA GLN A 275 14.03 20.54 4.57
C GLN A 275 13.09 20.92 5.74
N SER A 276 12.23 21.93 5.55
CA SER A 276 11.25 22.34 6.56
C SER A 276 10.25 21.20 6.88
N ILE A 277 9.82 20.43 5.87
CA ILE A 277 8.98 19.26 6.09
C ILE A 277 9.71 18.25 6.99
N VAL A 278 10.95 17.92 6.68
CA VAL A 278 11.76 16.99 7.50
C VAL A 278 11.90 17.47 8.94
N ASP A 279 12.23 18.75 9.13
CA ASP A 279 12.41 19.32 10.46
C ASP A 279 11.13 19.30 11.29
N LYS A 280 9.98 19.60 10.66
CA LYS A 280 8.67 19.56 11.32
C LYS A 280 8.24 18.12 11.66
N VAL A 281 8.47 17.16 10.76
CA VAL A 281 8.21 15.73 11.02
C VAL A 281 9.01 15.26 12.24
N ARG A 282 10.29 15.59 12.31
CA ARG A 282 11.16 15.21 13.45
C ARG A 282 10.73 15.79 14.78
N GLN A 283 10.08 16.96 14.78
CA GLN A 283 9.58 17.63 15.96
C GLN A 283 8.19 17.13 16.38
N THR A 284 7.44 16.48 15.49
CA THR A 284 6.07 16.03 15.76
C THR A 284 6.09 14.78 16.63
N HIS A 285 5.50 14.85 17.83
CA HIS A 285 5.55 13.76 18.81
C HIS A 285 4.66 12.56 18.46
N ASN A 286 3.48 12.80 17.87
CA ASN A 286 2.60 11.71 17.45
C ASN A 286 3.05 11.17 16.08
N PRO A 287 3.51 9.91 15.99
CA PRO A 287 4.03 9.35 14.74
C PRO A 287 2.97 9.21 13.65
N VAL A 288 1.69 9.08 14.00
CA VAL A 288 0.59 8.98 13.04
C VAL A 288 0.31 10.35 12.42
N GLU A 289 0.30 11.43 13.23
CA GLU A 289 0.24 12.80 12.72
C GLU A 289 1.47 13.10 11.85
N ALA A 290 2.66 12.73 12.31
CA ALA A 290 3.91 12.91 11.55
C ALA A 290 3.87 12.17 10.19
N ALA A 291 3.33 10.96 10.15
CA ALA A 291 3.16 10.16 8.94
C ALA A 291 2.18 10.83 7.96
N PHE A 292 1.04 11.28 8.47
CA PHE A 292 0.05 11.98 7.68
C PHE A 292 0.58 13.32 7.14
N PHE A 293 1.23 14.11 8.01
CA PHE A 293 1.86 15.38 7.63
C PHE A 293 2.91 15.19 6.53
N LEU A 294 3.78 14.18 6.67
CA LEU A 294 4.83 13.88 5.68
C LEU A 294 4.20 13.48 4.34
N TRP A 295 3.21 12.58 4.35
CA TRP A 295 2.51 12.15 3.14
C TRP A 295 1.88 13.32 2.39
N VAL A 296 1.10 14.14 3.11
CA VAL A 296 0.36 15.28 2.54
C VAL A 296 1.30 16.34 1.98
N ASN A 297 2.28 16.79 2.78
CA ASN A 297 3.15 17.92 2.40
C ASN A 297 4.14 17.54 1.30
N LEU A 298 4.67 16.30 1.30
CA LEU A 298 5.55 15.84 0.24
C LEU A 298 4.79 15.70 -1.10
N ALA A 299 3.55 15.18 -1.05
CA ALA A 299 2.69 15.12 -2.23
C ALA A 299 2.30 16.51 -2.73
N TYR A 300 2.02 17.47 -1.83
CA TYR A 300 1.68 18.85 -2.20
C TYR A 300 2.86 19.62 -2.79
N LEU A 301 4.04 19.48 -2.20
CA LEU A 301 5.26 20.18 -2.65
C LEU A 301 5.72 19.76 -4.05
N GLN A 302 5.58 18.49 -4.41
CA GLN A 302 6.06 17.95 -5.69
C GLN A 302 7.54 18.26 -5.97
N PRO A 303 8.49 17.91 -5.09
CA PRO A 303 9.88 18.37 -5.22
C PRO A 303 10.67 17.67 -6.33
N PHE A 304 10.21 16.55 -6.85
CA PHE A 304 10.91 15.72 -7.82
C PHE A 304 10.30 15.82 -9.22
N ALA A 305 11.07 15.44 -10.23
CA ALA A 305 10.63 15.43 -11.63
C ALA A 305 9.50 14.42 -11.89
N ASP A 306 9.51 13.30 -11.17
CA ASP A 306 8.44 12.30 -11.13
C ASP A 306 8.57 11.47 -9.83
N GLY A 307 7.57 10.61 -9.58
CA GLY A 307 7.54 9.72 -8.41
C GLY A 307 7.08 10.40 -7.11
N ASN A 308 6.67 11.66 -7.14
CA ASN A 308 6.31 12.42 -5.93
C ASN A 308 5.24 11.73 -5.07
N LYS A 309 4.14 11.25 -5.66
CA LYS A 309 3.08 10.54 -4.94
C LYS A 309 3.58 9.20 -4.39
N ARG A 310 4.37 8.45 -5.17
CA ARG A 310 4.97 7.18 -4.74
C ARG A 310 5.93 7.41 -3.56
N THR A 311 6.82 8.39 -3.69
CA THR A 311 7.76 8.77 -2.61
C THR A 311 7.00 9.18 -1.35
N SER A 312 5.95 10.00 -1.47
CA SER A 312 5.18 10.44 -0.31
C SER A 312 4.49 9.27 0.42
N ARG A 313 3.96 8.28 -0.29
CA ARG A 313 3.35 7.08 0.30
C ARG A 313 4.37 6.20 1.02
N ILE A 314 5.53 5.98 0.42
CA ILE A 314 6.59 5.20 1.08
C ILE A 314 7.12 5.94 2.30
N CYS A 315 7.48 7.22 2.16
CA CYS A 315 8.04 8.02 3.25
C CYS A 315 7.07 8.24 4.41
N ALA A 316 5.75 8.17 4.20
CA ALA A 316 4.76 8.20 5.29
C ALA A 316 5.01 7.13 6.36
N ASN A 317 5.69 6.04 6.00
CA ASN A 317 6.05 4.98 6.94
C ASN A 317 7.25 5.30 7.82
N MET A 318 8.07 6.30 7.50
CA MET A 318 9.28 6.61 8.27
C MET A 318 8.98 6.93 9.75
N PRO A 319 8.01 7.80 10.10
CA PRO A 319 7.66 8.04 11.49
C PRO A 319 7.09 6.79 12.18
N LEU A 320 6.29 5.99 11.47
CA LEU A 320 5.71 4.77 12.00
C LEU A 320 6.78 3.73 12.36
N LEU A 321 7.83 3.62 11.54
CA LEU A 321 8.99 2.75 11.80
C LEU A 321 9.77 3.16 13.05
N LEU A 322 10.02 4.46 13.23
CA LEU A 322 10.77 4.98 14.38
C LEU A 322 10.06 4.69 15.71
N TYR A 323 8.74 4.74 15.71
CA TYR A 323 7.92 4.51 16.90
C TYR A 323 7.36 3.10 17.00
N ASN A 324 7.87 2.20 16.15
CA ASN A 324 7.49 0.78 16.14
C ASN A 324 5.97 0.55 16.02
N CYS A 325 5.34 1.36 15.18
CA CYS A 325 3.93 1.25 14.83
C CYS A 325 3.73 0.32 13.64
N ALA A 326 2.50 -0.17 13.49
CA ALA A 326 2.09 -0.90 12.29
C ALA A 326 2.35 -0.05 11.03
N PRO A 327 2.98 -0.58 9.99
CA PRO A 327 3.18 0.15 8.74
C PRO A 327 1.85 0.43 8.03
N LEU A 328 1.83 1.51 7.26
CA LEU A 328 0.73 1.91 6.39
C LEU A 328 0.95 1.36 4.98
N SER A 329 0.04 0.55 4.47
CA SER A 329 0.17 -0.09 3.15
C SER A 329 -0.87 0.32 2.11
N PHE A 330 -1.68 1.36 2.37
CA PHE A 330 -2.68 1.88 1.42
C PHE A 330 -3.60 0.81 0.84
N LEU A 331 -3.97 -0.19 1.64
CA LEU A 331 -4.84 -1.29 1.24
C LEU A 331 -6.28 -0.85 1.01
N ASP A 332 -6.94 -1.55 0.10
CA ASP A 332 -8.38 -1.45 -0.17
C ASP A 332 -8.84 -0.03 -0.55
N ILE A 333 -7.96 0.75 -1.19
CA ILE A 333 -8.28 2.09 -1.68
C ILE A 333 -8.52 2.04 -3.19
N GLU A 334 -9.66 2.55 -3.60
CA GLU A 334 -9.94 2.79 -5.01
C GLU A 334 -9.10 3.97 -5.53
N ARG A 335 -8.58 3.81 -6.76
CA ARG A 335 -7.76 4.84 -7.41
C ARG A 335 -8.46 6.18 -7.52
N SER A 336 -9.77 6.17 -7.78
CA SER A 336 -10.62 7.37 -7.86
C SER A 336 -10.72 8.11 -6.53
N ASP A 337 -10.83 7.38 -5.41
CA ASP A 337 -10.92 7.97 -4.09
C ASP A 337 -9.57 8.57 -3.66
N TYR A 338 -8.47 7.86 -3.94
CA TYR A 338 -7.13 8.41 -3.74
C TYR A 338 -6.91 9.69 -4.56
N ALA A 339 -7.27 9.69 -5.84
CA ALA A 339 -7.15 10.87 -6.69
C ALA A 339 -7.98 12.03 -6.13
N THR A 340 -9.20 11.77 -5.69
CA THR A 340 -10.10 12.79 -5.08
C THR A 340 -9.48 13.38 -3.80
N ALA A 341 -8.94 12.54 -2.92
CA ALA A 341 -8.26 12.99 -1.70
C ALA A 341 -7.06 13.89 -2.03
N MET A 342 -6.24 13.50 -3.01
CA MET A 342 -5.11 14.32 -3.47
C MET A 342 -5.55 15.64 -4.09
N LEU A 343 -6.63 15.67 -4.89
CA LEU A 343 -7.16 16.91 -5.46
C LEU A 343 -7.64 17.87 -4.37
N GLY A 344 -8.23 17.38 -3.26
CA GLY A 344 -8.58 18.21 -2.11
C GLY A 344 -7.39 18.96 -1.53
N ILE A 345 -6.25 18.28 -1.39
CA ILE A 345 -4.99 18.87 -0.92
C ILE A 345 -4.47 19.88 -1.96
N TYR A 346 -4.37 19.47 -3.21
CA TYR A 346 -3.75 20.27 -4.27
C TYR A 346 -4.51 21.57 -4.54
N GLU A 347 -5.80 21.49 -4.71
CA GLU A 347 -6.60 22.61 -5.20
C GLU A 347 -7.18 23.47 -4.08
N GLN A 348 -7.46 22.88 -2.92
CA GLN A 348 -8.16 23.59 -1.84
C GLN A 348 -7.36 23.61 -0.52
N ARG A 349 -6.20 22.95 -0.45
CA ARG A 349 -5.43 22.75 0.80
C ARG A 349 -6.33 22.15 1.92
N ASN A 350 -7.33 21.39 1.49
CA ASN A 350 -8.28 20.73 2.36
C ASN A 350 -7.90 19.26 2.50
N VAL A 351 -7.57 18.86 3.71
CA VAL A 351 -7.09 17.52 4.03
C VAL A 351 -8.20 16.56 4.47
N SER A 352 -9.47 16.99 4.56
CA SER A 352 -10.53 16.16 5.14
C SER A 352 -10.72 14.83 4.40
N ALA A 353 -10.77 14.84 3.06
CA ALA A 353 -10.84 13.60 2.28
C ALA A 353 -9.59 12.73 2.47
N ALA A 354 -8.40 13.34 2.52
CA ALA A 354 -7.16 12.61 2.78
C ALA A 354 -7.14 12.01 4.19
N ALA A 355 -7.67 12.70 5.20
CA ALA A 355 -7.75 12.22 6.56
C ALA A 355 -8.68 11.00 6.69
N GLU A 356 -9.87 11.04 6.07
CA GLU A 356 -10.79 9.91 6.07
C GLU A 356 -10.21 8.70 5.33
N LEU A 357 -9.55 8.93 4.17
CA LEU A 357 -8.87 7.89 3.43
C LEU A 357 -7.71 7.28 4.24
N PHE A 358 -6.93 8.12 4.91
CA PHE A 358 -5.82 7.68 5.75
C PHE A 358 -6.32 6.84 6.92
N GLU A 359 -7.35 7.30 7.64
CA GLU A 359 -7.96 6.53 8.72
C GLU A 359 -8.43 5.16 8.23
N PHE A 360 -9.17 5.13 7.13
CA PHE A 360 -9.71 3.91 6.55
C PHE A 360 -8.60 2.89 6.23
N THR A 361 -7.56 3.29 5.50
CA THR A 361 -6.51 2.35 5.10
C THR A 361 -5.55 2.01 6.23
N TYR A 362 -5.30 2.95 7.16
CA TYR A 362 -4.40 2.67 8.28
C TYR A 362 -5.02 1.71 9.30
N ARG A 363 -6.32 1.82 9.60
CA ARG A 363 -7.04 0.83 10.42
C ARG A 363 -6.97 -0.57 9.80
N ARG A 364 -7.07 -0.70 8.48
CA ARG A 364 -6.92 -1.97 7.76
C ARG A 364 -5.50 -2.52 7.86
N SER A 365 -4.51 -1.67 7.68
CA SER A 365 -3.11 -2.04 7.85
C SER A 365 -2.83 -2.54 9.27
N ILE A 366 -3.30 -1.82 10.30
CA ILE A 366 -3.18 -2.22 11.70
C ILE A 366 -3.83 -3.59 11.91
N GLN A 367 -5.07 -3.79 11.48
CA GLN A 367 -5.79 -5.05 11.65
C GLN A 367 -5.07 -6.20 10.95
N LYS A 368 -4.69 -6.03 9.69
CA LYS A 368 -4.00 -7.06 8.90
C LYS A 368 -2.69 -7.48 9.55
N TYR A 369 -1.85 -6.51 9.89
CA TYR A 369 -0.52 -6.80 10.41
C TYR A 369 -0.53 -7.27 11.86
N SER A 370 -1.50 -6.88 12.68
CA SER A 370 -1.68 -7.43 14.02
C SER A 370 -2.07 -8.91 13.96
N VAL A 371 -2.98 -9.31 13.07
CA VAL A 371 -3.34 -10.71 12.85
C VAL A 371 -2.16 -11.52 12.32
N LEU A 372 -1.43 -10.97 11.35
CA LEU A 372 -0.23 -11.62 10.79
C LEU A 372 0.81 -11.87 11.89
N ARG A 373 1.13 -10.83 12.68
CA ARG A 373 2.08 -10.91 13.78
C ARG A 373 1.64 -11.90 14.86
N ALA A 374 0.36 -11.93 15.20
CA ALA A 374 -0.20 -12.90 16.14
C ALA A 374 -0.15 -14.33 15.60
N SER A 375 -0.23 -14.54 14.29
CA SER A 375 -0.15 -15.86 13.65
C SER A 375 1.31 -16.34 13.45
N MET A 376 2.27 -15.44 13.48
CA MET A 376 3.68 -15.79 13.53
C MET A 376 3.94 -16.36 14.92
N ALA A 377 4.19 -17.68 15.00
CA ALA A 377 4.60 -18.31 16.25
C ALA A 377 5.80 -17.53 16.79
N MET A 378 5.66 -16.87 17.94
CA MET A 378 6.82 -16.25 18.60
C MET A 378 7.87 -17.33 18.76
N PRO A 379 9.12 -17.11 18.28
CA PRO A 379 10.19 -18.05 18.58
C PRO A 379 10.26 -18.19 20.09
N ASP A 380 10.13 -19.40 20.59
CA ASP A 380 10.19 -19.69 22.02
C ASP A 380 11.44 -19.03 22.62
N PRO A 381 11.30 -18.11 23.60
CA PRO A 381 12.46 -17.41 24.18
C PRO A 381 13.50 -18.35 24.72
N ILE A 382 13.11 -19.56 25.18
CA ILE A 382 14.00 -20.62 25.67
C ILE A 382 14.74 -21.24 24.49
N ARG A 383 14.10 -21.48 23.34
CA ARG A 383 14.77 -21.94 22.11
C ARG A 383 15.85 -20.98 21.63
N ILE A 384 15.61 -19.67 21.69
CA ILE A 384 16.59 -18.66 21.29
C ILE A 384 17.74 -18.63 22.27
N ARG A 385 17.46 -18.56 23.57
CA ARG A 385 18.46 -18.46 24.64
C ARG A 385 19.37 -19.67 24.67
N TYR A 386 18.82 -20.85 24.51
CA TYR A 386 19.53 -22.13 24.61
C TYR A 386 19.74 -22.79 23.23
N ARG A 387 19.78 -22.02 22.13
CA ARG A 387 19.94 -22.58 20.78
C ARG A 387 21.15 -23.49 20.63
N GLN A 388 22.30 -23.10 21.17
CA GLN A 388 23.54 -23.92 21.13
C GLN A 388 23.42 -25.16 22.00
N VAL A 389 22.87 -24.99 23.19
CA VAL A 389 22.65 -26.10 24.15
C VAL A 389 21.66 -27.12 23.58
N LEU A 390 20.61 -26.66 22.91
CA LEU A 390 19.63 -27.52 22.23
C LEU A 390 20.29 -28.32 21.11
N ASN A 391 21.18 -27.70 20.30
CA ASN A 391 21.95 -28.40 19.29
C ASN A 391 22.85 -29.51 19.93
N GLU A 392 23.50 -29.19 21.02
CA GLU A 392 24.34 -30.14 21.76
C GLU A 392 23.55 -31.33 22.31
N ILE A 393 22.40 -31.09 22.94
CA ILE A 393 21.48 -32.14 23.42
C ILE A 393 21.04 -33.07 22.28
N ILE A 394 20.58 -32.51 21.16
CA ILE A 394 20.13 -33.30 20.01
C ILE A 394 21.30 -34.13 19.42
N GLN A 395 22.51 -33.57 19.36
CA GLN A 395 23.69 -34.30 18.92
C GLN A 395 24.08 -35.43 19.90
N LEU A 396 24.01 -35.18 21.21
CA LEU A 396 24.28 -36.18 22.23
C LEU A 396 23.33 -37.39 22.10
N VAL A 397 22.05 -37.14 21.80
CA VAL A 397 21.07 -38.21 21.63
C VAL A 397 21.26 -38.93 20.28
N VAL A 398 21.29 -38.18 19.17
CA VAL A 398 21.22 -38.79 17.83
C VAL A 398 22.57 -39.31 17.35
N PHE A 399 23.65 -38.60 17.61
CA PHE A 399 24.99 -38.98 17.14
C PHE A 399 25.69 -39.88 18.14
N TYR A 400 25.65 -39.55 19.44
CA TYR A 400 26.36 -40.28 20.47
C TYR A 400 25.51 -41.38 21.15
N GLY A 401 24.22 -41.48 20.82
CA GLY A 401 23.33 -42.54 21.33
C GLY A 401 23.00 -42.43 22.82
N LYS A 402 23.15 -41.24 23.43
CA LYS A 402 22.82 -41.03 24.85
C LYS A 402 21.32 -40.91 25.06
N LYS A 403 20.86 -41.30 26.25
CA LYS A 403 19.48 -41.02 26.64
C LYS A 403 19.26 -39.51 26.86
N LEU A 404 18.08 -38.99 26.52
CA LEU A 404 17.73 -37.55 26.64
C LEU A 404 18.02 -37.05 28.08
N ASN A 405 17.69 -37.85 29.10
CA ASN A 405 17.94 -37.46 30.50
C ASN A 405 19.45 -37.33 30.80
N GLU A 406 20.29 -38.17 30.24
CA GLU A 406 21.76 -38.12 30.39
C GLU A 406 22.31 -36.90 29.66
N ALA A 407 21.85 -36.66 28.42
CA ALA A 407 22.25 -35.50 27.64
C ALA A 407 21.91 -34.16 28.34
N LEU A 408 20.75 -34.08 29.00
CA LEU A 408 20.35 -32.92 29.78
C LEU A 408 21.20 -32.64 31.00
N THR A 409 21.84 -33.67 31.60
CA THR A 409 22.75 -33.49 32.75
C THR A 409 24.16 -33.03 32.36
N GLU A 410 24.52 -33.16 31.08
CA GLU A 410 25.84 -32.77 30.56
C GLU A 410 25.90 -31.29 30.14
N VAL A 411 24.75 -30.63 30.04
CA VAL A 411 24.66 -29.24 29.60
C VAL A 411 24.33 -28.29 30.76
N THR A 412 24.79 -27.06 30.66
CA THR A 412 24.54 -26.04 31.68
C THR A 412 23.29 -25.24 31.33
N VAL A 413 22.25 -25.39 32.14
CA VAL A 413 20.97 -24.72 31.97
C VAL A 413 20.49 -24.19 33.33
N ALA A 414 19.88 -23.00 33.34
CA ALA A 414 19.27 -22.46 34.55
C ALA A 414 18.16 -23.40 35.06
N ALA A 415 18.09 -23.64 36.36
CA ALA A 415 17.14 -24.59 36.97
C ALA A 415 15.67 -24.29 36.59
N ALA A 416 15.30 -23.00 36.44
CA ALA A 416 13.97 -22.59 36.06
C ALA A 416 13.60 -22.95 34.61
N ASP A 417 14.61 -23.10 33.72
CA ASP A 417 14.41 -23.33 32.28
C ASP A 417 14.56 -24.83 31.90
N GLN A 418 15.04 -25.67 32.80
CA GLN A 418 15.33 -27.09 32.51
C GLN A 418 14.09 -27.87 32.03
N ALA A 419 12.96 -27.71 32.69
CA ALA A 419 11.73 -28.45 32.34
C ALA A 419 11.24 -28.06 30.94
N ALA A 420 11.27 -26.76 30.62
CA ALA A 420 10.86 -26.26 29.32
C ALA A 420 11.84 -26.69 28.21
N LEU A 421 13.16 -26.62 28.45
CA LEU A 421 14.16 -27.06 27.47
C LEU A 421 14.06 -28.56 27.20
N ARG A 422 13.77 -29.38 28.23
CA ARG A 422 13.50 -30.80 28.07
C ARG A 422 12.33 -31.06 27.13
N THR A 423 11.20 -30.36 27.37
CA THR A 423 9.99 -30.50 26.50
C THR A 423 10.32 -30.14 25.06
N ILE A 424 11.08 -29.04 24.87
CA ILE A 424 11.51 -28.60 23.54
C ILE A 424 12.39 -29.65 22.87
N ALA A 425 13.41 -30.19 23.59
CA ALA A 425 14.33 -31.20 23.05
C ALA A 425 13.59 -32.49 22.67
N ASP A 426 12.65 -32.93 23.51
CA ASP A 426 11.84 -34.13 23.24
C ASP A 426 10.97 -33.95 22.00
N THR A 427 10.29 -32.81 21.87
CA THR A 427 9.49 -32.44 20.68
C THR A 427 10.36 -32.36 19.41
N GLU A 428 11.57 -31.80 19.50
CA GLU A 428 12.48 -31.71 18.37
C GLU A 428 12.98 -33.08 17.91
N LEU A 429 13.27 -34.01 18.84
CA LEU A 429 13.63 -35.39 18.53
C LEU A 429 12.49 -36.14 17.85
N ASP A 430 11.20 -35.89 18.27
CA ASP A 430 10.05 -36.51 17.64
C ASP A 430 9.86 -36.07 16.18
N HIS A 431 10.13 -34.78 15.89
CA HIS A 431 9.97 -34.17 14.58
C HIS A 431 11.27 -34.15 13.74
N LEU A 432 12.35 -34.79 14.23
CA LEU A 432 13.61 -34.81 13.51
C LEU A 432 13.57 -35.79 12.33
N GLU A 433 13.86 -35.24 11.14
CA GLU A 433 13.85 -35.95 9.87
C GLU A 433 15.16 -35.70 9.10
N PRO A 434 15.54 -36.56 8.13
CA PRO A 434 16.77 -36.36 7.37
C PRO A 434 16.78 -35.03 6.57
N TYR A 435 15.62 -34.48 6.19
CA TYR A 435 15.54 -33.20 5.46
C TYR A 435 15.72 -31.99 6.37
N ASN A 436 15.54 -32.12 7.68
CA ASN A 436 15.62 -31.00 8.62
C ASN A 436 16.79 -31.11 9.64
N CYS A 437 17.57 -32.21 9.62
CA CYS A 437 18.59 -32.49 10.60
C CYS A 437 19.80 -31.54 10.56
N ALA A 438 20.05 -30.90 9.42
CA ALA A 438 21.16 -29.95 9.26
C ALA A 438 21.07 -28.76 10.23
N ARG A 439 19.90 -28.41 10.73
CA ARG A 439 19.70 -27.34 11.74
C ARG A 439 20.36 -27.67 13.09
N TYR A 440 20.66 -28.98 13.34
CA TYR A 440 21.37 -29.47 14.51
C TYR A 440 22.79 -29.98 14.19
N ASN A 441 23.35 -29.61 13.04
CA ASN A 441 24.66 -30.04 12.54
C ASN A 441 24.76 -31.57 12.41
N LEU A 442 23.66 -32.26 12.15
CA LEU A 442 23.64 -33.73 11.95
C LEU A 442 23.66 -34.06 10.45
N ALA A 443 24.35 -35.17 10.12
CA ALA A 443 24.32 -35.69 8.76
C ALA A 443 23.05 -36.52 8.51
N ARG A 444 22.50 -36.43 7.31
CA ARG A 444 21.25 -37.13 6.90
C ARG A 444 21.33 -38.65 7.16
N GLY A 445 22.47 -39.30 6.83
CA GLY A 445 22.63 -40.73 7.00
C GLY A 445 22.66 -41.17 8.46
N ILE A 446 23.17 -40.35 9.38
CA ILE A 446 23.18 -40.61 10.82
C ILE A 446 21.76 -40.48 11.39
N THR A 447 21.05 -39.41 10.99
CA THR A 447 19.68 -39.20 11.40
C THR A 447 18.77 -40.33 10.92
N GLN A 448 18.93 -40.79 9.67
CA GLN A 448 18.16 -41.91 9.14
C GLN A 448 18.39 -43.19 9.96
N LYS A 449 19.65 -43.53 10.27
CA LYS A 449 19.95 -44.71 11.09
C LYS A 449 19.32 -44.63 12.48
N TRP A 450 19.31 -43.45 13.09
CA TRP A 450 18.70 -43.24 14.40
C TRP A 450 17.17 -43.39 14.34
N ILE A 451 16.54 -42.91 13.26
CA ILE A 451 15.09 -43.10 13.01
C ILE A 451 14.76 -44.57 12.80
N ASP A 452 15.55 -45.28 11.97
CA ASP A 452 15.37 -46.70 11.66
C ASP A 452 15.55 -47.58 12.92
N ALA A 453 16.35 -47.12 13.89
CA ALA A 453 16.50 -47.74 15.20
C ALA A 453 15.32 -47.46 16.18
N GLY A 454 14.27 -46.80 15.74
CA GLY A 454 13.09 -46.50 16.52
C GLY A 454 13.17 -45.24 17.36
N ARG A 455 14.02 -44.28 16.98
CA ARG A 455 14.18 -42.95 17.67
C ARG A 455 14.51 -43.11 19.17
N PRO A 456 15.56 -43.80 19.56
CA PRO A 456 15.88 -44.01 20.98
C PRO A 456 16.22 -42.66 21.64
N LYS A 457 15.50 -42.35 22.79
CA LYS A 457 15.63 -41.09 23.53
C LYS A 457 16.08 -41.34 24.98
#